data_d3012f1f32ae88d8a121b20730fee939
#
_entry.id   d3012f1f32ae88d8a121b20730fee939
#
_cell.length_a   1.000
_cell.length_b   1.000
_cell.length_c   1.000
_cell.angle_alpha   90.00
_cell.angle_beta   90.00
_cell.angle_gamma   90.00
#
_symmetry.space_group_name_H-M   'P 1'
#
loop_
_entity.id
_entity.type
_entity.pdbx_description
1 polymer ?
#
loop_
_entity_poly.entity_id
_entity_poly.type
_entity_poly.pdbx_seq_one_letter_code
_entity_poly.pdbx_strand_id
1 'polypeptide(L)'
;ESMELHLQQLKNQINPHFLFNSLNSLSVLIGSDSTLAREFVLKLSKVYRYLLETRNESLSTVKEEIEFTRQYYFLQKIRFGEQLDLSIDVRPDCLEAKVPSISLQMLVENAIKHNQVTLQNPLRIKIYDRDECLIVENNYQPRAESSEESMGVGFERIQAIYDFYSGEKFVCNCENGCYVCLLPLLKNRL
;
A
#
# COMPACT_ATOMS: atom_id res chain seq x y z
N GLU A 1 -26.81 -13.22 9.78
CA GLU A 1 -26.40 -11.99 9.08
C GLU A 1 -25.11 -11.39 9.64
N SER A 2 -24.94 -11.26 10.97
CA SER A 2 -23.72 -10.67 11.57
C SER A 2 -22.45 -11.50 11.34
N MET A 3 -22.56 -12.83 11.41
CA MET A 3 -21.40 -13.73 11.27
C MET A 3 -20.96 -13.88 9.81
N GLU A 4 -21.88 -13.87 8.87
CA GLU A 4 -21.59 -13.90 7.42
C GLU A 4 -20.93 -12.59 6.97
N LEU A 5 -21.40 -11.45 7.45
CA LEU A 5 -20.79 -10.15 7.23
C LEU A 5 -19.36 -10.09 7.80
N HIS A 6 -19.15 -10.63 9.01
CA HIS A 6 -17.82 -10.71 9.61
C HIS A 6 -16.87 -11.65 8.85
N LEU A 7 -17.36 -12.79 8.37
CA LEU A 7 -16.58 -13.71 7.54
C LEU A 7 -16.28 -13.12 6.16
N GLN A 8 -17.19 -12.34 5.61
CA GLN A 8 -16.97 -11.66 4.33
C GLN A 8 -15.98 -10.48 4.47
N GLN A 9 -16.04 -9.75 5.58
CA GLN A 9 -15.03 -8.75 5.94
C GLN A 9 -13.65 -9.38 6.18
N LEU A 10 -13.59 -10.53 6.84
CA LEU A 10 -12.35 -11.30 7.01
C LEU A 10 -11.76 -11.78 5.68
N LYS A 11 -12.59 -12.27 4.77
CA LYS A 11 -12.16 -12.69 3.42
C LYS A 11 -11.64 -11.52 2.57
N ASN A 12 -12.20 -10.33 2.75
CA ASN A 12 -11.79 -9.14 2.01
C ASN A 12 -10.50 -8.49 2.56
N GLN A 13 -10.09 -8.80 3.79
CA GLN A 13 -8.87 -8.26 4.43
C GLN A 13 -7.60 -9.00 4.00
N ILE A 14 -7.72 -10.27 3.62
CA ILE A 14 -6.61 -11.02 3.02
C ILE A 14 -6.84 -10.96 1.52
N ASN A 15 -6.10 -10.11 0.79
CA ASN A 15 -6.17 -10.11 -0.66
C ASN A 15 -5.78 -11.51 -1.20
N PRO A 16 -6.74 -12.34 -1.70
CA PRO A 16 -6.45 -13.70 -2.10
C PRO A 16 -5.43 -13.77 -3.24
N HIS A 17 -5.48 -12.81 -4.13
CA HIS A 17 -4.56 -12.71 -5.26
C HIS A 17 -3.12 -12.43 -4.81
N PHE A 18 -2.93 -11.54 -3.83
CA PHE A 18 -1.62 -11.31 -3.22
C PHE A 18 -1.09 -12.56 -2.51
N LEU A 19 -1.95 -13.27 -1.77
CA LEU A 19 -1.58 -14.52 -1.09
C LEU A 19 -1.14 -15.58 -2.10
N PHE A 20 -1.92 -15.84 -3.15
CA PHE A 20 -1.57 -16.82 -4.19
C PHE A 20 -0.27 -16.45 -4.92
N ASN A 21 -0.09 -15.20 -5.29
CA ASN A 21 1.15 -14.74 -5.91
C ASN A 21 2.36 -14.89 -4.98
N SER A 22 2.18 -14.62 -3.69
CA SER A 22 3.22 -14.79 -2.67
C SER A 22 3.62 -16.26 -2.50
N LEU A 23 2.64 -17.17 -2.45
CA LEU A 23 2.90 -18.61 -2.38
C LEU A 23 3.59 -19.14 -3.64
N ASN A 24 3.23 -18.65 -4.82
CA ASN A 24 3.88 -19.01 -6.08
C ASN A 24 5.35 -18.54 -6.10
N SER A 25 5.61 -17.30 -5.68
CA SER A 25 6.98 -16.77 -5.57
C SER A 25 7.82 -17.57 -4.57
N LEU A 26 7.23 -17.90 -3.42
CA LEU A 26 7.89 -18.73 -2.40
C LEU A 26 8.23 -20.13 -2.94
N SER A 27 7.32 -20.77 -3.67
CA SER A 27 7.53 -22.08 -4.27
C SER A 27 8.73 -22.09 -5.20
N VAL A 28 8.90 -21.05 -6.01
CA VAL A 28 10.09 -20.90 -6.89
C VAL A 28 11.36 -20.68 -6.06
N LEU A 29 11.33 -19.83 -5.04
CA LEU A 29 12.48 -19.53 -4.19
C LEU A 29 12.97 -20.73 -3.38
N ILE A 30 12.10 -21.61 -2.92
CA ILE A 30 12.46 -22.82 -2.17
C ILE A 30 13.44 -23.69 -2.99
N GLY A 31 13.24 -23.78 -4.31
CA GLY A 31 14.10 -24.56 -5.19
C GLY A 31 15.37 -23.85 -5.67
N SER A 32 15.43 -22.51 -5.62
CA SER A 32 16.51 -21.71 -6.19
C SER A 32 17.36 -20.96 -5.18
N ASP A 33 16.75 -20.43 -4.10
CA ASP A 33 17.44 -19.67 -3.04
C ASP A 33 16.70 -19.85 -1.71
N SER A 34 17.13 -20.84 -0.93
CA SER A 34 16.49 -21.16 0.35
C SER A 34 16.65 -20.07 1.41
N THR A 35 17.70 -19.27 1.36
CA THR A 35 17.93 -18.14 2.27
C THR A 35 16.95 -17.04 1.98
N LEU A 36 16.76 -16.68 0.71
CA LEU A 36 15.79 -15.70 0.28
C LEU A 36 14.34 -16.19 0.51
N ALA A 37 14.08 -17.49 0.32
CA ALA A 37 12.79 -18.09 0.64
C ALA A 37 12.43 -17.91 2.12
N ARG A 38 13.37 -18.13 3.03
CA ARG A 38 13.18 -17.91 4.47
C ARG A 38 12.90 -16.43 4.78
N GLU A 39 13.68 -15.52 4.22
CA GLU A 39 13.44 -14.08 4.38
C GLU A 39 12.05 -13.69 3.87
N PHE A 40 11.65 -14.22 2.72
CA PHE A 40 10.32 -14.00 2.14
C PHE A 40 9.20 -14.43 3.10
N VAL A 41 9.28 -15.62 3.70
CA VAL A 41 8.31 -16.10 4.71
C VAL A 41 8.23 -15.15 5.90
N LEU A 42 9.38 -14.70 6.43
CA LEU A 42 9.43 -13.78 7.57
C LEU A 42 8.78 -12.43 7.24
N LYS A 43 9.05 -11.89 6.06
CA LYS A 43 8.42 -10.63 5.59
C LYS A 43 6.91 -10.79 5.38
N LEU A 44 6.49 -11.89 4.75
CA LEU A 44 5.08 -12.21 4.55
C LEU A 44 4.33 -12.32 5.89
N SER A 45 4.94 -12.99 6.87
CA SER A 45 4.40 -13.10 8.23
C SER A 45 4.23 -11.74 8.90
N LYS A 46 5.18 -10.83 8.74
CA LYS A 46 5.10 -9.46 9.26
C LYS A 46 3.97 -8.67 8.60
N VAL A 47 3.80 -8.78 7.27
CA VAL A 47 2.70 -8.13 6.53
C VAL A 47 1.35 -8.59 7.08
N TYR A 48 1.12 -9.90 7.20
CA TYR A 48 -0.15 -10.41 7.71
C TYR A 48 -0.39 -10.09 9.19
N ARG A 49 0.66 -10.12 10.01
CA ARG A 49 0.54 -9.72 11.42
C ARG A 49 0.11 -8.26 11.54
N TYR A 50 0.73 -7.35 10.80
CA TYR A 50 0.35 -5.94 10.82
C TYR A 50 -1.12 -5.75 10.39
N LEU A 51 -1.56 -6.42 9.33
CA LEU A 51 -2.96 -6.38 8.88
C LEU A 51 -3.94 -6.85 9.96
N LEU A 52 -3.57 -7.87 10.73
CA LEU A 52 -4.41 -8.40 11.81
C LEU A 52 -4.42 -7.50 13.05
N GLU A 53 -3.27 -6.97 13.44
CA GLU A 53 -3.12 -6.09 14.62
C GLU A 53 -3.79 -4.73 14.39
N THR A 54 -3.63 -4.16 13.19
CA THR A 54 -4.16 -2.83 12.83
C THR A 54 -5.64 -2.86 12.44
N ARG A 55 -6.27 -4.02 12.49
CA ARG A 55 -7.66 -4.22 12.04
C ARG A 55 -8.67 -3.27 12.70
N ASN A 56 -8.48 -2.96 13.98
CA ASN A 56 -9.37 -2.12 14.77
C ASN A 56 -8.85 -0.69 14.93
N GLU A 57 -7.69 -0.37 14.38
CA GLU A 57 -7.09 0.96 14.46
C GLU A 57 -7.42 1.77 13.19
N SER A 58 -7.98 2.94 13.39
CA SER A 58 -8.30 3.84 12.27
C SER A 58 -7.08 4.63 11.80
N LEU A 59 -6.14 4.90 12.70
CA LEU A 59 -4.96 5.72 12.44
C LEU A 59 -3.68 4.99 12.86
N SER A 60 -2.63 5.14 12.05
CA SER A 60 -1.26 4.70 12.33
C SER A 60 -0.29 5.87 12.17
N THR A 61 0.89 5.78 12.75
CA THR A 61 1.95 6.75 12.47
C THR A 61 2.49 6.57 11.05
N VAL A 62 3.00 7.64 10.46
CA VAL A 62 3.70 7.58 9.17
C VAL A 62 4.85 6.58 9.23
N LYS A 63 5.56 6.50 10.35
CA LYS A 63 6.64 5.53 10.59
C LYS A 63 6.16 4.09 10.46
N GLU A 64 5.05 3.74 11.12
CA GLU A 64 4.45 2.39 11.05
C GLU A 64 3.99 2.05 9.62
N GLU A 65 3.36 3.00 8.94
CA GLU A 65 2.92 2.85 7.56
C GLU A 65 4.10 2.64 6.58
N ILE A 66 5.19 3.40 6.75
CA ILE A 66 6.41 3.24 5.95
C ILE A 66 7.03 1.86 6.19
N GLU A 67 7.16 1.44 7.45
CA GLU A 67 7.74 0.13 7.78
C GLU A 67 6.92 -1.00 7.16
N PHE A 68 5.61 -0.95 7.30
CA PHE A 68 4.70 -1.92 6.68
C PHE A 68 4.78 -1.92 5.15
N THR A 69 4.81 -0.74 4.53
CA THR A 69 4.93 -0.60 3.08
C THR A 69 6.26 -1.15 2.55
N ARG A 70 7.35 -0.98 3.30
CA ARG A 70 8.66 -1.59 2.96
C ARG A 70 8.62 -3.11 2.97
N GLN A 71 7.94 -3.73 3.95
CA GLN A 71 7.77 -5.19 4.00
C GLN A 71 6.95 -5.68 2.79
N TYR A 72 5.86 -5.00 2.48
CA TYR A 72 5.02 -5.30 1.32
C TYR A 72 5.79 -5.14 0.00
N TYR A 73 6.52 -4.03 -0.15
CA TYR A 73 7.34 -3.78 -1.34
C TYR A 73 8.42 -4.84 -1.55
N PHE A 74 9.09 -5.30 -0.50
CA PHE A 74 10.07 -6.38 -0.59
C PHE A 74 9.47 -7.62 -1.27
N LEU A 75 8.26 -8.03 -0.88
CA LEU A 75 7.58 -9.18 -1.48
C LEU A 75 7.24 -8.94 -2.95
N GLN A 76 6.81 -7.74 -3.31
CA GLN A 76 6.51 -7.38 -4.69
C GLN A 76 7.79 -7.25 -5.55
N LYS A 77 8.87 -6.74 -4.98
CA LYS A 77 10.18 -6.63 -5.66
C LYS A 77 10.74 -8.01 -6.06
N ILE A 78 10.53 -9.02 -5.24
CA ILE A 78 10.88 -10.42 -5.60
C ILE A 78 10.15 -10.87 -6.87
N ARG A 79 8.87 -10.50 -6.99
CA ARG A 79 8.05 -10.85 -8.16
C ARG A 79 8.39 -10.05 -9.41
N PHE A 80 8.56 -8.75 -9.28
CA PHE A 80 8.69 -7.83 -10.41
C PHE A 80 10.14 -7.46 -10.77
N GLY A 81 11.10 -7.67 -9.86
CA GLY A 81 12.50 -7.33 -10.10
C GLY A 81 12.69 -5.87 -10.48
N GLU A 82 13.45 -5.60 -11.53
CA GLU A 82 13.76 -4.25 -12.02
C GLU A 82 12.57 -3.51 -12.67
N GLN A 83 11.44 -4.20 -12.84
CA GLN A 83 10.21 -3.61 -13.38
C GLN A 83 9.48 -2.73 -12.36
N LEU A 84 9.83 -2.84 -11.08
CA LEU A 84 9.21 -2.10 -9.98
C LEU A 84 10.28 -1.42 -9.13
N ASP A 85 10.11 -0.13 -8.88
CA ASP A 85 10.97 0.65 -7.99
C ASP A 85 10.14 1.50 -7.03
N LEU A 86 10.62 1.60 -5.79
CA LEU A 86 10.01 2.40 -4.72
C LEU A 86 11.10 3.22 -4.03
N SER A 87 10.93 4.54 -4.01
CA SER A 87 11.73 5.44 -3.19
C SER A 87 10.89 6.08 -2.09
N ILE A 88 11.47 6.20 -0.90
CA ILE A 88 10.82 6.81 0.27
C ILE A 88 11.77 7.86 0.84
N ASP A 89 11.33 9.12 0.79
CA ASP A 89 12.07 10.27 1.30
C ASP A 89 11.12 11.17 2.12
N VAL A 90 10.97 10.83 3.40
CA VAL A 90 10.08 11.51 4.35
C VAL A 90 10.91 12.08 5.48
N ARG A 91 10.69 13.36 5.80
CA ARG A 91 11.41 14.05 6.87
C ARG A 91 11.13 13.42 8.24
N PRO A 92 12.14 13.37 9.14
CA PRO A 92 12.00 12.78 10.48
C PRO A 92 10.87 13.40 11.32
N ASP A 93 10.61 14.69 11.17
CA ASP A 93 9.56 15.42 11.90
C ASP A 93 8.14 15.04 11.47
N CYS A 94 7.98 14.37 10.33
CA CYS A 94 6.70 13.86 9.85
C CYS A 94 6.40 12.42 10.33
N LEU A 95 7.38 11.69 10.84
CA LEU A 95 7.25 10.25 11.14
C LEU A 95 6.23 9.91 12.25
N GLU A 96 6.05 10.80 13.21
CA GLU A 96 5.10 10.62 14.32
C GLU A 96 3.69 11.16 14.01
N ALA A 97 3.52 11.86 12.88
CA ALA A 97 2.21 12.26 12.42
C ALA A 97 1.34 11.04 12.09
N LYS A 98 0.03 11.19 12.19
CA LYS A 98 -0.93 10.11 11.93
C LYS A 98 -1.52 10.24 10.52
N VAL A 99 -1.78 9.08 9.93
CA VAL A 99 -2.55 8.92 8.69
C VAL A 99 -3.51 7.74 8.84
N PRO A 100 -4.52 7.57 7.98
CA PRO A 100 -5.37 6.39 8.00
C PRO A 100 -4.56 5.10 7.89
N SER A 101 -4.84 4.15 8.78
CA SER A 101 -4.11 2.87 8.82
C SER A 101 -4.23 2.10 7.51
N ILE A 102 -3.13 1.49 7.06
CA ILE A 102 -3.02 0.70 5.83
C ILE A 102 -3.16 1.54 4.55
N SER A 103 -3.30 2.86 4.67
CA SER A 103 -3.50 3.73 3.50
C SER A 103 -2.30 3.75 2.55
N LEU A 104 -1.09 3.82 3.09
CA LEU A 104 0.12 3.91 2.29
C LEU A 104 0.37 2.64 1.46
N GLN A 105 0.27 1.47 2.09
CA GLN A 105 0.37 0.18 1.38
C GLN A 105 -0.73 0.03 0.32
N MET A 106 -1.95 0.46 0.63
CA MET A 106 -3.07 0.38 -0.30
C MET A 106 -2.83 1.24 -1.55
N LEU A 107 -2.26 2.44 -1.40
CA LEU A 107 -1.91 3.30 -2.54
C LEU A 107 -0.79 2.69 -3.40
N VAL A 108 0.21 2.06 -2.77
CA VAL A 108 1.26 1.32 -3.49
C VAL A 108 0.67 0.10 -4.22
N GLU A 109 -0.22 -0.65 -3.58
CA GLU A 109 -0.92 -1.78 -4.21
C GLU A 109 -1.74 -1.32 -5.42
N ASN A 110 -2.48 -0.22 -5.30
CA ASN A 110 -3.24 0.36 -6.40
C ASN A 110 -2.35 0.79 -7.55
N ALA A 111 -1.20 1.39 -7.29
CA ALA A 111 -0.24 1.75 -8.32
C ALA A 111 0.22 0.50 -9.11
N ILE A 112 0.56 -0.59 -8.43
CA ILE A 112 0.97 -1.86 -9.06
C ILE A 112 -0.18 -2.50 -9.84
N LYS A 113 -1.39 -2.48 -9.29
CA LYS A 113 -2.56 -3.13 -9.89
C LYS A 113 -3.03 -2.44 -11.18
N HIS A 114 -3.03 -1.12 -11.21
CA HIS A 114 -3.65 -0.34 -12.29
C HIS A 114 -2.67 0.12 -13.37
N ASN A 115 -1.38 -0.01 -13.17
CA ASN A 115 -0.37 0.38 -14.13
C ASN A 115 0.33 -0.82 -14.78
N GLN A 116 0.95 -0.59 -15.92
CA GLN A 116 1.88 -1.53 -16.53
C GLN A 116 3.12 -1.64 -15.63
N VAL A 117 3.59 -2.88 -15.44
CA VAL A 117 4.81 -3.18 -14.68
C VAL A 117 5.64 -4.14 -15.54
N THR A 118 6.42 -3.59 -16.46
CA THR A 118 7.21 -4.33 -17.46
C THR A 118 8.62 -3.76 -17.56
N LEU A 119 9.55 -4.49 -18.17
CA LEU A 119 10.91 -4.00 -18.40
C LEU A 119 10.94 -2.78 -19.33
N GLN A 120 10.03 -2.73 -20.33
CA GLN A 120 9.91 -1.61 -21.24
C GLN A 120 9.25 -0.38 -20.58
N ASN A 121 8.33 -0.63 -19.67
CA ASN A 121 7.60 0.39 -18.90
C ASN A 121 7.68 0.07 -17.40
N PRO A 122 8.82 0.29 -16.75
CA PRO A 122 8.95 0.04 -15.32
C PRO A 122 8.10 1.02 -14.52
N LEU A 123 7.45 0.50 -13.48
CA LEU A 123 6.68 1.32 -12.55
C LEU A 123 7.62 1.88 -11.47
N ARG A 124 7.61 3.20 -11.32
CA ARG A 124 8.37 3.92 -10.30
C ARG A 124 7.40 4.61 -9.35
N ILE A 125 7.49 4.28 -8.08
CA ILE A 125 6.66 4.84 -7.01
C ILE A 125 7.55 5.66 -6.09
N LYS A 126 7.09 6.86 -5.74
CA LYS A 126 7.77 7.75 -4.80
C LYS A 126 6.83 8.08 -3.65
N ILE A 127 7.37 8.04 -2.44
CA ILE A 127 6.70 8.46 -1.22
C ILE A 127 7.55 9.55 -0.58
N TYR A 128 6.97 10.72 -0.40
CA TYR A 128 7.65 11.86 0.20
C TYR A 128 6.65 12.78 0.91
N ASP A 129 7.12 13.71 1.70
CA ASP A 129 6.27 14.71 2.34
C ASP A 129 6.37 16.07 1.66
N ARG A 130 5.25 16.77 1.56
CA ARG A 130 5.15 18.15 1.05
C ARG A 130 3.88 18.81 1.60
N ASP A 131 3.99 20.07 2.04
CA ASP A 131 2.84 20.92 2.43
C ASP A 131 1.89 20.23 3.42
N GLU A 132 2.44 19.66 4.51
CA GLU A 132 1.70 18.93 5.54
C GLU A 132 0.95 17.68 5.03
N CYS A 133 1.34 17.15 3.88
CA CYS A 133 0.81 15.92 3.31
C CYS A 133 1.93 14.88 3.09
N LEU A 134 1.56 13.61 3.23
CA LEU A 134 2.32 12.50 2.70
C LEU A 134 1.88 12.27 1.25
N ILE A 135 2.81 12.28 0.32
CA ILE A 135 2.56 12.14 -1.11
C ILE A 135 2.95 10.74 -1.57
N VAL A 136 2.06 10.09 -2.30
CA VAL A 136 2.34 8.87 -3.05
C VAL A 136 2.17 9.17 -4.53
N GLU A 137 3.26 9.10 -5.26
CA GLU A 137 3.33 9.44 -6.69
C GLU A 137 3.85 8.25 -7.49
N ASN A 138 3.27 7.99 -8.64
CA ASN A 138 3.83 7.05 -9.62
C ASN A 138 3.71 7.58 -11.05
N ASN A 139 4.60 7.13 -11.92
CA ASN A 139 4.42 7.34 -13.36
C ASN A 139 3.12 6.67 -13.80
N TYR A 140 2.28 7.43 -14.53
CA TYR A 140 0.95 7.01 -14.94
C TYR A 140 1.01 6.29 -16.30
N GLN A 141 0.80 4.99 -16.28
CA GLN A 141 0.84 4.13 -17.45
C GLN A 141 -0.23 3.03 -17.33
N PRO A 142 -1.52 3.41 -17.41
CA PRO A 142 -2.63 2.51 -17.09
C PRO A 142 -2.66 1.27 -17.99
N ARG A 143 -3.13 0.16 -17.43
CA ARG A 143 -3.44 -1.05 -18.19
C ARG A 143 -4.74 -0.86 -18.97
N ALA A 144 -4.84 -1.46 -20.15
CA ALA A 144 -6.04 -1.39 -21.01
C ALA A 144 -7.32 -1.96 -20.33
N GLU A 145 -7.16 -2.86 -19.36
CA GLU A 145 -8.26 -3.56 -18.67
C GLU A 145 -8.56 -3.01 -17.26
N SER A 146 -7.92 -1.91 -16.85
CA SER A 146 -8.16 -1.34 -15.53
C SER A 146 -9.54 -0.67 -15.47
N SER A 147 -10.53 -1.36 -14.88
CA SER A 147 -11.82 -0.76 -14.57
C SER A 147 -11.68 0.19 -13.36
N GLU A 148 -12.23 1.38 -13.46
CA GLU A 148 -12.26 2.39 -12.38
C GLU A 148 -12.99 1.90 -11.12
N GLU A 149 -13.88 0.91 -11.26
CA GLU A 149 -14.71 0.38 -10.16
C GLU A 149 -13.92 -0.23 -9.00
N SER A 150 -12.68 -0.69 -9.21
CA SER A 150 -11.92 -1.35 -8.15
C SER A 150 -11.13 -0.39 -7.23
N MET A 151 -10.99 0.88 -7.60
CA MET A 151 -10.33 1.91 -6.77
C MET A 151 -11.25 2.48 -5.68
N GLY A 152 -12.57 2.44 -5.88
CA GLY A 152 -13.54 3.19 -5.07
C GLY A 152 -13.55 2.83 -3.58
N VAL A 153 -13.67 1.55 -3.25
CA VAL A 153 -13.93 1.09 -1.86
C VAL A 153 -12.79 1.48 -0.88
N GLY A 154 -11.55 1.39 -1.32
CA GLY A 154 -10.40 1.76 -0.49
C GLY A 154 -10.28 3.27 -0.28
N PHE A 155 -10.53 4.05 -1.31
CA PHE A 155 -10.48 5.51 -1.25
C PHE A 155 -11.62 6.09 -0.42
N GLU A 156 -12.82 5.54 -0.52
CA GLU A 156 -13.95 5.88 0.33
C GLU A 156 -13.66 5.65 1.82
N ARG A 157 -12.99 4.55 2.16
CA ARG A 157 -12.57 4.27 3.54
C ARG A 157 -11.57 5.32 4.04
N ILE A 158 -10.56 5.68 3.25
CA ILE A 158 -9.58 6.72 3.63
C ILE A 158 -10.30 8.04 3.87
N GLN A 159 -11.17 8.47 2.95
CA GLN A 159 -11.91 9.71 3.10
C GLN A 159 -12.83 9.70 4.32
N ALA A 160 -13.52 8.60 4.60
CA ALA A 160 -14.39 8.48 5.77
C ALA A 160 -13.61 8.64 7.09
N ILE A 161 -12.36 8.14 7.15
CA ILE A 161 -11.48 8.34 8.31
C ILE A 161 -11.11 9.81 8.46
N TYR A 162 -10.72 10.49 7.37
CA TYR A 162 -10.43 11.93 7.41
C TYR A 162 -11.66 12.75 7.80
N ASP A 163 -12.83 12.44 7.26
CA ASP A 163 -14.08 13.14 7.61
C ASP A 163 -14.40 13.02 9.11
N PHE A 164 -14.08 11.87 9.72
CA PHE A 164 -14.28 11.66 11.15
C PHE A 164 -13.29 12.42 12.03
N TYR A 165 -12.00 12.44 11.67
CA TYR A 165 -10.93 12.97 12.54
C TYR A 165 -10.59 14.43 12.30
N SER A 166 -10.70 14.94 11.09
CA SER A 166 -10.18 16.28 10.74
C SER A 166 -11.04 17.08 9.76
N GLY A 167 -11.86 16.42 8.97
CA GLY A 167 -12.57 17.06 7.85
C GLY A 167 -11.68 17.39 6.64
N GLU A 168 -10.40 17.01 6.68
CA GLU A 168 -9.48 17.21 5.55
C GLU A 168 -9.82 16.29 4.37
N LYS A 169 -9.33 16.63 3.19
CA LYS A 169 -9.64 15.89 1.97
C LYS A 169 -8.45 15.06 1.52
N PHE A 170 -8.71 13.77 1.34
CA PHE A 170 -7.86 12.88 0.58
C PHE A 170 -8.07 13.12 -0.92
N VAL A 171 -7.02 13.39 -1.65
CA VAL A 171 -7.09 13.75 -3.07
C VAL A 171 -6.13 12.92 -3.89
N CYS A 172 -6.59 12.41 -5.03
CA CYS A 172 -5.74 11.78 -6.04
C CYS A 172 -6.02 12.42 -7.41
N ASN A 173 -4.95 12.80 -8.12
CA ASN A 173 -5.02 13.46 -9.42
C ASN A 173 -3.96 12.92 -10.39
N CYS A 174 -4.25 13.03 -11.69
CA CYS A 174 -3.24 12.86 -12.72
C CYS A 174 -2.63 14.22 -13.05
N GLU A 175 -1.32 14.37 -12.85
CA GLU A 175 -0.57 15.60 -13.09
C GLU A 175 0.74 15.27 -13.80
N ASN A 176 1.01 15.95 -14.93
CA ASN A 176 2.28 15.84 -15.65
C ASN A 176 2.75 14.40 -15.95
N GLY A 177 1.83 13.52 -16.31
CA GLY A 177 2.13 12.11 -16.60
C GLY A 177 2.37 11.24 -15.34
N CYS A 178 2.07 11.76 -14.16
CA CYS A 178 2.10 11.05 -12.90
C CYS A 178 0.70 10.97 -12.28
N TYR A 179 0.45 9.90 -11.53
CA TYR A 179 -0.70 9.78 -10.63
C TYR A 179 -0.23 10.13 -9.22
N VAL A 180 -0.85 11.12 -8.62
CA VAL A 180 -0.41 11.72 -7.34
C VAL A 180 -1.55 11.65 -6.33
N CYS A 181 -1.31 11.00 -5.20
CA CYS A 181 -2.23 10.94 -4.06
C CYS A 181 -1.67 11.71 -2.87
N LEU A 182 -2.51 12.53 -2.24
CA LEU A 182 -2.18 13.36 -1.09
C LEU A 182 -2.91 12.86 0.14
N LEU A 183 -2.16 12.41 1.15
CA LEU A 183 -2.64 12.03 2.47
C LEU A 183 -2.30 13.14 3.47
N PRO A 184 -3.25 13.97 3.92
CA PRO A 184 -3.02 14.97 4.95
C PRO A 184 -2.43 14.37 6.23
N LEU A 185 -1.40 15.00 6.78
CA LEU A 185 -0.77 14.58 8.03
C LEU A 185 -1.56 15.08 9.23
N LEU A 186 -2.10 14.16 10.03
CA LEU A 186 -2.78 14.48 11.27
C LEU A 186 -1.73 14.65 12.36
N LYS A 187 -1.32 15.89 12.62
CA LYS A 187 -0.45 16.24 13.75
C LYS A 187 -1.29 16.31 15.01
N ASN A 188 -0.79 15.79 16.12
CA ASN A 188 -1.48 15.72 17.42
C ASN A 188 -2.22 17.03 17.73
N ARG A 189 -3.52 17.03 17.52
CA ARG A 189 -4.51 17.92 18.14
C ARG A 189 -5.39 17.09 19.10
N LEU A 190 -4.72 16.21 19.89
CA LEU A 190 -5.35 15.52 21.00
C LEU A 190 -4.62 15.88 22.30
#